data_08730065ab5db41028dd29ee940a79e0
#
_entry.id   08730065ab5db41028dd29ee940a79e0
#
_cell.length_a   1.000
_cell.length_b   1.000
_cell.length_c   1.000
_cell.angle_alpha   90.00
_cell.angle_beta   90.00
_cell.angle_gamma   90.00
#
_symmetry.space_group_name_H-M   'P 1'
#
loop_
_entity.id
_entity.type
_entity.pdbx_description
1 polymer ?
#
loop_
_entity_poly.entity_id
_entity_poly.type
_entity_poly.pdbx_seq_one_letter_code
_entity_poly.pdbx_strand_id
1 'polypeptide(L)'
;MNLKSPTVTVEKTQQEVFDFLMKVENFEQLMPESKQKFEKLNDVRFLFQLKGMPEIVLEHKESTEHSSVILGAASEKLPFTLTADIIDTGDNKCTTQLVFEGKFNAMMGMMIKKPIQNFINTLSENIGNL
;
A
#
# COMPACT_ATOMS: atom_id res chain seq x y z
N MET A 1 -7.11 0.80 -14.50
CA MET A 1 -6.44 -0.41 -13.98
C MET A 1 -6.87 -0.63 -12.55
N ASN A 2 -7.27 -1.82 -12.22
CA ASN A 2 -7.67 -2.19 -10.87
C ASN A 2 -6.99 -3.50 -10.50
N LEU A 3 -6.13 -3.47 -9.48
CA LEU A 3 -5.40 -4.64 -9.00
C LEU A 3 -5.71 -4.86 -7.53
N LYS A 4 -5.85 -6.12 -7.14
CA LYS A 4 -6.11 -6.49 -5.74
C LYS A 4 -5.08 -7.49 -5.27
N SER A 5 -4.65 -7.33 -4.02
CA SER A 5 -3.83 -8.33 -3.36
C SER A 5 -4.72 -9.46 -2.83
N PRO A 6 -4.13 -10.60 -2.45
CA PRO A 6 -4.85 -11.57 -1.64
C PRO A 6 -5.30 -10.95 -0.33
N THR A 7 -6.42 -11.45 0.21
CA THR A 7 -6.86 -11.11 1.56
C THR A 7 -6.05 -11.94 2.54
N VAL A 8 -5.44 -11.31 3.53
CA VAL A 8 -4.64 -12.00 4.54
C VAL A 8 -5.19 -11.77 5.93
N THR A 9 -5.02 -12.76 6.80
CA THR A 9 -5.38 -12.64 8.22
C THR A 9 -4.19 -12.09 8.99
N VAL A 10 -4.45 -11.08 9.83
CA VAL A 10 -3.44 -10.47 10.70
C VAL A 10 -3.80 -10.79 12.15
N GLU A 11 -2.85 -11.30 12.92
CA GLU A 11 -3.07 -11.64 14.33
C GLU A 11 -2.89 -10.41 15.22
N LYS A 12 -3.52 -9.32 14.82
CA LYS A 12 -3.58 -8.06 15.55
C LYS A 12 -4.97 -7.48 15.38
N THR A 13 -5.35 -6.57 16.27
CA THR A 13 -6.65 -5.92 16.16
C THR A 13 -6.72 -4.99 14.97
N GLN A 14 -7.93 -4.71 14.53
CA GLN A 14 -8.18 -3.74 13.47
C GLN A 14 -7.53 -2.38 13.80
N GLN A 15 -7.64 -1.94 15.05
CA GLN A 15 -7.05 -0.68 15.49
C GLN A 15 -5.52 -0.71 15.41
N GLU A 16 -4.90 -1.80 15.86
CA GLU A 16 -3.43 -1.93 15.82
C GLU A 16 -2.91 -1.84 14.39
N VAL A 17 -3.58 -2.51 13.45
CA VAL A 17 -3.19 -2.48 12.02
C VAL A 17 -3.41 -1.09 11.44
N PHE A 18 -4.56 -0.48 11.74
CA PHE A 18 -4.87 0.88 11.30
C PHE A 18 -3.80 1.87 11.78
N ASP A 19 -3.48 1.84 13.06
CA ASP A 19 -2.49 2.77 13.64
C ASP A 19 -1.10 2.55 13.02
N PHE A 20 -0.73 1.30 12.74
CA PHE A 20 0.52 0.99 12.07
C PHE A 20 0.58 1.61 10.67
N LEU A 21 -0.49 1.46 9.89
CA LEU A 21 -0.54 1.97 8.51
C LEU A 21 -0.69 3.49 8.44
N MET A 22 -1.13 4.13 9.50
CA MET A 22 -1.23 5.59 9.54
C MET A 22 0.13 6.29 9.66
N LYS A 23 1.17 5.55 10.02
CA LYS A 23 2.53 6.09 10.11
C LYS A 23 3.30 5.74 8.84
N VAL A 24 3.64 6.73 8.03
CA VAL A 24 4.28 6.50 6.73
C VAL A 24 5.63 5.81 6.86
N GLU A 25 6.39 6.06 7.92
CA GLU A 25 7.68 5.39 8.16
C GLU A 25 7.54 3.88 8.31
N ASN A 26 6.39 3.40 8.72
CA ASN A 26 6.16 1.96 8.89
C ASN A 26 6.07 1.22 7.56
N PHE A 27 5.80 1.93 6.47
CA PHE A 27 5.77 1.29 5.14
C PHE A 27 7.14 0.75 4.71
N GLU A 28 8.22 1.30 5.25
CA GLU A 28 9.56 0.77 4.95
C GLU A 28 9.68 -0.70 5.35
N GLN A 29 9.08 -1.08 6.47
CA GLN A 29 9.11 -2.45 6.98
C GLN A 29 8.31 -3.42 6.10
N LEU A 30 7.40 -2.89 5.30
CA LEU A 30 6.52 -3.69 4.44
C LEU A 30 7.06 -3.80 3.01
N MET A 31 8.08 -3.02 2.66
CA MET A 31 8.60 -2.97 1.30
C MET A 31 9.24 -4.28 0.86
N PRO A 32 9.13 -4.66 -0.43
CA PRO A 32 9.79 -5.85 -0.94
C PRO A 32 11.31 -5.67 -1.00
N GLU A 33 12.01 -6.79 -1.16
CA GLU A 33 13.48 -6.78 -1.30
C GLU A 33 13.95 -6.02 -2.54
N SER A 34 13.09 -5.87 -3.55
CA SER A 34 13.40 -5.07 -4.74
C SER A 34 13.43 -3.57 -4.47
N LYS A 35 13.15 -3.14 -3.25
CA LYS A 35 13.24 -1.73 -2.86
C LYS A 35 14.66 -1.23 -3.02
N GLN A 36 14.84 -0.15 -3.78
CA GLN A 36 16.12 0.51 -3.96
C GLN A 36 16.23 1.79 -3.14
N LYS A 37 15.08 2.40 -2.81
CA LYS A 37 15.06 3.65 -2.08
C LYS A 37 13.77 3.75 -1.27
N PHE A 38 13.88 4.32 -0.08
CA PHE A 38 12.74 4.69 0.75
C PHE A 38 13.12 5.93 1.56
N GLU A 39 12.27 6.95 1.53
CA GLU A 39 12.51 8.18 2.25
C GLU A 39 11.19 8.75 2.79
N LYS A 40 11.12 8.97 4.09
CA LYS A 40 10.02 9.69 4.70
C LYS A 40 10.20 11.17 4.40
N LEU A 41 9.27 11.78 3.67
CA LEU A 41 9.36 13.19 3.30
C LEU A 41 8.72 14.09 4.38
N ASN A 42 7.62 13.65 4.95
CA ASN A 42 6.94 14.29 6.08
C ASN A 42 5.98 13.28 6.72
N ASP A 43 5.12 13.72 7.62
CA ASP A 43 4.23 12.80 8.36
C ASP A 43 3.16 12.12 7.49
N VAL A 44 2.93 12.63 6.28
CA VAL A 44 1.88 12.09 5.38
C VAL A 44 2.42 11.64 4.03
N ARG A 45 3.70 11.83 3.74
CA ARG A 45 4.30 11.50 2.44
C ARG A 45 5.58 10.69 2.59
N PHE A 46 5.78 9.76 1.68
CA PHE A 46 7.05 9.05 1.55
C PHE A 46 7.35 8.78 0.09
N LEU A 47 8.65 8.69 -0.20
CA LEU A 47 9.16 8.36 -1.53
C LEU A 47 9.73 6.96 -1.50
N PHE A 48 9.47 6.17 -2.53
CA PHE A 48 10.10 4.87 -2.68
C PHE A 48 10.40 4.60 -4.14
N GLN A 49 11.32 3.68 -4.36
CA GLN A 49 11.67 3.22 -5.70
C GLN A 49 11.90 1.72 -5.66
N LEU A 50 11.26 1.01 -6.57
CA LEU A 50 11.47 -0.41 -6.80
C LEU A 50 12.38 -0.60 -8.00
N LYS A 51 13.12 -1.70 -8.04
CA LYS A 51 14.01 -2.01 -9.16
C LYS A 51 13.23 -2.01 -10.47
N GLY A 52 13.72 -1.26 -11.45
CA GLY A 52 13.09 -1.16 -12.77
C GLY A 52 11.93 -0.19 -12.85
N MET A 53 11.64 0.54 -11.78
CA MET A 53 10.54 1.50 -11.71
C MET A 53 11.06 2.91 -11.45
N PRO A 54 10.32 3.95 -11.86
CA PRO A 54 10.66 5.32 -11.46
C PRO A 54 10.39 5.53 -9.97
N GLU A 55 10.93 6.61 -9.41
CA GLU A 55 10.60 7.03 -8.06
C GLU A 55 9.13 7.38 -7.96
N ILE A 56 8.49 6.96 -6.88
CA ILE A 56 7.07 7.19 -6.62
C ILE A 56 6.93 7.86 -5.27
N VAL A 57 6.13 8.93 -5.22
CA VAL A 57 5.76 9.57 -3.96
C VAL A 57 4.30 9.26 -3.66
N LEU A 58 4.06 8.64 -2.52
CA LEU A 58 2.73 8.37 -2.02
C LEU A 58 2.42 9.31 -0.87
N GLU A 59 1.17 9.75 -0.80
CA GLU A 59 0.71 10.54 0.32
C GLU A 59 -0.60 10.00 0.87
N HIS A 60 -0.81 10.19 2.15
CA HIS A 60 -2.04 9.83 2.82
C HIS A 60 -3.16 10.77 2.34
N LYS A 61 -4.17 10.21 1.70
CA LYS A 61 -5.29 10.99 1.13
C LYS A 61 -6.48 11.03 2.06
N GLU A 62 -6.90 9.89 2.55
CA GLU A 62 -8.13 9.75 3.32
C GLU A 62 -8.03 8.49 4.17
N SER A 63 -8.76 8.48 5.28
CA SER A 63 -8.87 7.29 6.11
C SER A 63 -10.24 7.26 6.76
N THR A 64 -10.73 6.03 6.98
CA THR A 64 -11.90 5.80 7.83
C THR A 64 -11.39 5.03 9.04
N GLU A 65 -11.56 5.60 10.21
CA GLU A 65 -10.97 5.09 11.44
C GLU A 65 -11.17 3.58 11.57
N HIS A 66 -10.05 2.88 11.73
CA HIS A 66 -9.91 1.43 11.91
C HIS A 66 -10.28 0.58 10.69
N SER A 67 -10.99 1.08 9.69
CA SER A 67 -11.47 0.25 8.58
C SER A 67 -10.77 0.47 7.24
N SER A 68 -10.21 1.64 6.98
CA SER A 68 -9.49 1.84 5.73
C SER A 68 -8.44 2.96 5.80
N VAL A 69 -7.38 2.80 5.02
CA VAL A 69 -6.35 3.81 4.81
C VAL A 69 -6.16 3.94 3.31
N ILE A 70 -6.31 5.16 2.78
CA ILE A 70 -6.16 5.43 1.35
C ILE A 70 -4.93 6.29 1.13
N LEU A 71 -3.98 5.76 0.37
CA LEU A 71 -2.81 6.49 -0.10
C LEU A 71 -3.03 6.82 -1.57
N GLY A 72 -2.45 7.91 -2.03
CA GLY A 72 -2.53 8.28 -3.42
C GLY A 72 -1.21 8.83 -3.93
N ALA A 73 -1.04 8.81 -5.24
CA ALA A 73 0.13 9.42 -5.85
C ALA A 73 0.12 10.92 -5.61
N ALA A 74 1.25 11.47 -5.16
CA ALA A 74 1.39 12.90 -4.98
C ALA A 74 1.50 13.62 -6.33
N SER A 75 1.91 12.90 -7.39
CA SER A 75 2.04 13.45 -8.73
C SER A 75 0.79 13.18 -9.56
N GLU A 76 0.29 14.22 -10.24
CA GLU A 76 -0.84 14.09 -11.16
C GLU A 76 -0.45 13.38 -12.47
N LYS A 77 0.84 13.19 -12.71
CA LYS A 77 1.33 12.51 -13.92
C LYS A 77 1.03 11.01 -13.92
N LEU A 78 0.94 10.42 -12.72
CA LEU A 78 0.62 9.01 -12.54
C LEU A 78 -0.50 8.90 -11.50
N PRO A 79 -1.73 9.24 -11.86
CA PRO A 79 -2.83 9.27 -10.89
C PRO A 79 -3.26 7.87 -10.50
N PHE A 80 -3.06 7.51 -9.23
CA PHE A 80 -3.55 6.25 -8.69
C PHE A 80 -3.80 6.36 -7.19
N THR A 81 -4.55 5.39 -6.67
CA THR A 81 -4.76 5.24 -5.23
C THR A 81 -4.40 3.82 -4.82
N LEU A 82 -3.94 3.69 -3.58
CA LEU A 82 -3.69 2.41 -2.93
C LEU A 82 -4.49 2.40 -1.64
N THR A 83 -5.47 1.52 -1.56
CA THR A 83 -6.37 1.43 -0.41
C THR A 83 -6.07 0.16 0.37
N ALA A 84 -5.92 0.29 1.69
CA ALA A 84 -5.85 -0.84 2.59
C ALA A 84 -7.20 -0.96 3.29
N ASP A 85 -7.92 -2.05 3.01
CA ASP A 85 -9.18 -2.37 3.68
C ASP A 85 -8.89 -3.28 4.87
N ILE A 86 -9.39 -2.93 6.04
CA ILE A 86 -9.13 -3.63 7.28
C ILE A 86 -10.48 -4.06 7.87
N ILE A 87 -10.69 -5.38 7.99
CA ILE A 87 -11.97 -5.94 8.45
C ILE A 87 -11.75 -6.71 9.74
N ASP A 88 -12.44 -6.28 10.81
CA ASP A 88 -12.41 -6.98 12.09
C ASP A 88 -13.09 -8.36 11.94
N THR A 89 -12.39 -9.41 12.36
CA THR A 89 -12.92 -10.78 12.32
C THR A 89 -13.15 -11.36 13.72
N GLY A 90 -12.94 -10.56 14.79
CA GLY A 90 -13.08 -11.03 16.17
C GLY A 90 -11.80 -11.68 16.68
N ASP A 91 -11.78 -12.03 17.97
CA ASP A 91 -10.66 -12.72 18.62
C ASP A 91 -9.32 -11.96 18.51
N ASN A 92 -9.38 -10.62 18.49
CA ASN A 92 -8.21 -9.75 18.33
C ASN A 92 -7.48 -10.00 17.02
N LYS A 93 -8.23 -10.31 15.95
CA LYS A 93 -7.69 -10.53 14.61
C LYS A 93 -8.47 -9.70 13.60
N CYS A 94 -7.87 -9.48 12.45
CA CYS A 94 -8.52 -8.81 11.34
C CYS A 94 -8.01 -9.37 10.02
N THR A 95 -8.68 -9.03 8.92
CA THR A 95 -8.19 -9.31 7.58
C THR A 95 -7.85 -8.02 6.89
N THR A 96 -6.85 -8.05 6.01
CA THR A 96 -6.49 -6.91 5.18
C THR A 96 -6.42 -7.31 3.72
N GLN A 97 -6.78 -6.37 2.86
CA GLN A 97 -6.63 -6.49 1.42
C GLN A 97 -6.22 -5.14 0.87
N LEU A 98 -5.25 -5.13 -0.04
CA LEU A 98 -4.82 -3.92 -0.73
C LEU A 98 -5.47 -3.84 -2.09
N VAL A 99 -5.94 -2.66 -2.46
CA VAL A 99 -6.57 -2.40 -3.75
C VAL A 99 -5.84 -1.22 -4.40
N PHE A 100 -5.31 -1.47 -5.58
CA PHE A 100 -4.65 -0.44 -6.39
C PHE A 100 -5.58 -0.04 -7.54
N GLU A 101 -5.87 1.24 -7.66
CA GLU A 101 -6.70 1.77 -8.74
C GLU A 101 -6.00 2.95 -9.40
N GLY A 102 -5.95 2.95 -10.72
CA GLY A 102 -5.35 4.04 -11.44
C GLY A 102 -5.78 4.04 -12.90
N LYS A 103 -5.64 5.21 -13.53
CA LYS A 103 -5.93 5.38 -14.93
C LYS A 103 -4.61 5.60 -15.69
N PHE A 104 -4.27 4.66 -16.55
CA PHE A 104 -3.05 4.70 -17.35
C PHE A 104 -3.40 4.37 -18.79
N ASN A 105 -2.58 4.88 -19.73
CA ASN A 105 -2.73 4.44 -21.12
C ASN A 105 -2.32 2.98 -21.22
N ALA A 106 -2.68 2.32 -22.33
CA ALA A 106 -2.48 0.88 -22.49
C ALA A 106 -1.01 0.48 -22.37
N MET A 107 -0.10 1.26 -22.93
CA MET A 107 1.33 0.96 -22.88
C MET A 107 1.86 1.04 -21.45
N MET A 108 1.56 2.11 -20.74
CA MET A 108 1.98 2.29 -19.35
C MET A 108 1.39 1.20 -18.46
N GLY A 109 0.10 0.91 -18.64
CA GLY A 109 -0.57 -0.16 -17.88
C GLY A 109 0.10 -1.51 -18.05
N MET A 110 0.49 -1.87 -19.27
CA MET A 110 1.19 -3.12 -19.53
C MET A 110 2.56 -3.18 -18.84
N MET A 111 3.27 -2.05 -18.80
CA MET A 111 4.60 -1.98 -18.19
C MET A 111 4.58 -2.12 -16.68
N ILE A 112 3.58 -1.53 -16.02
CA ILE A 112 3.56 -1.46 -14.55
C ILE A 112 2.69 -2.52 -13.89
N LYS A 113 1.80 -3.19 -14.63
CA LYS A 113 0.84 -4.13 -14.05
C LYS A 113 1.52 -5.22 -13.21
N LYS A 114 2.50 -5.91 -13.76
CA LYS A 114 3.17 -7.00 -13.05
C LYS A 114 4.01 -6.51 -11.87
N PRO A 115 4.87 -5.49 -12.02
CA PRO A 115 5.59 -4.96 -10.87
C PRO A 115 4.69 -4.47 -9.75
N ILE A 116 3.59 -3.78 -10.07
CA ILE A 116 2.67 -3.27 -9.06
C ILE A 116 1.89 -4.41 -8.40
N GLN A 117 1.46 -5.41 -9.17
CA GLN A 117 0.79 -6.58 -8.59
C GLN A 117 1.72 -7.30 -7.60
N ASN A 118 2.98 -7.50 -7.96
CA ASN A 118 3.96 -8.10 -7.07
C ASN A 118 4.20 -7.23 -5.82
N PHE A 119 4.23 -5.92 -6.01
CA PHE A 119 4.40 -4.96 -4.92
C PHE A 119 3.27 -5.07 -3.89
N ILE A 120 2.01 -5.00 -4.33
CA ILE A 120 0.87 -5.05 -3.40
C ILE A 120 0.73 -6.44 -2.76
N ASN A 121 1.08 -7.51 -3.49
CA ASN A 121 1.07 -8.86 -2.92
C ASN A 121 2.10 -8.97 -1.79
N THR A 122 3.30 -8.42 -1.97
CA THR A 122 4.34 -8.45 -0.95
C THR A 122 3.99 -7.58 0.25
N LEU A 123 3.43 -6.39 0.01
CA LEU A 123 2.95 -5.55 1.11
C LEU A 123 1.90 -6.28 1.93
N SER A 124 0.95 -6.93 1.27
CA SER A 124 -0.12 -7.67 1.93
C SER A 124 0.43 -8.81 2.77
N GLU A 125 1.36 -9.58 2.21
CA GLU A 125 2.01 -10.67 2.92
C GLU A 125 2.74 -10.16 4.18
N ASN A 126 3.47 -9.06 4.04
CA ASN A 126 4.20 -8.48 5.17
C ASN A 126 3.27 -7.91 6.24
N ILE A 127 2.13 -7.36 5.85
CA ILE A 127 1.10 -6.95 6.81
C ILE A 127 0.60 -8.18 7.59
N GLY A 128 0.39 -9.30 6.90
CA GLY A 128 -0.04 -10.54 7.53
C GLY A 128 0.95 -11.11 8.54
N ASN A 129 2.22 -10.71 8.43
CA ASN A 129 3.29 -11.16 9.32
C ASN A 129 3.56 -10.20 10.49
N LEU A 130 2.76 -9.16 10.67
CA LEU A 130 2.95 -8.20 11.76
C LEU A 130 2.77 -8.83 13.15
#